data_6be70d1ed9ea7090833bc5502f696b33
#
_entry.id   6be70d1ed9ea7090833bc5502f696b33
#
_cell.length_a   1.000
_cell.length_b   1.000
_cell.length_c   1.000
_cell.angle_alpha   90.00
_cell.angle_beta   90.00
_cell.angle_gamma   90.00
#
_symmetry.space_group_name_H-M   'P 1'
#
loop_
_entity.id
_entity.type
_entity.pdbx_description
1 polymer ?
#
loop_
_entity_poly.entity_id
_entity_poly.type
_entity_poly.pdbx_seq_one_letter_code
_entity_poly.pdbx_strand_id
1 'polypeptide(L)'
;MSKTAVSTATSARREFAVHYRTARINDLDIFYRDAGPQDAPAILLLHGFPTSSNMFRNLIPRLADSFRLIAPDYPGFGQSSMPDHKTYAYTFENYADIVDKLAGQLGVTKYSMYVMDYGAPVGYRLALRHPERVRALIVQNGNAYDEGLLEFWDPIKKYWKDATPENRAGLHFLVEPKSTRWQYENGVSDLTLLDPTTWALDQIGLDRPGNRDIQMDLFYDYRTNVPLYPEFQKFFRKNQPPTLIVWGKNDFIFPPEGAAPYSRDLKNLETHLLDTGHFALETHGEEIASLIETFLNKNEITR
;
A
#
# COMPACT_ATOMS: atom_id res chain seq x y z
N MET A 1 -14.96 -49.84 -26.82
CA MET A 1 -14.55 -49.05 -25.62
C MET A 1 -14.23 -47.64 -26.11
N SER A 2 -15.18 -46.73 -25.96
CA SER A 2 -15.04 -45.33 -26.37
C SER A 2 -14.36 -44.52 -25.25
N LYS A 3 -13.19 -43.93 -25.51
CA LYS A 3 -12.53 -43.01 -24.58
C LYS A 3 -13.13 -41.62 -24.77
N THR A 4 -13.94 -41.22 -23.80
CA THR A 4 -14.44 -39.84 -23.72
C THR A 4 -13.25 -38.94 -23.30
N ALA A 5 -12.80 -38.12 -24.21
CA ALA A 5 -11.80 -37.08 -23.90
C ALA A 5 -12.50 -35.98 -23.10
N VAL A 6 -12.10 -35.81 -21.84
CA VAL A 6 -12.48 -34.66 -21.02
C VAL A 6 -11.66 -33.46 -21.53
N SER A 7 -12.33 -32.56 -22.25
CA SER A 7 -11.76 -31.26 -22.64
C SER A 7 -11.72 -30.37 -21.41
N THR A 8 -10.56 -30.18 -20.82
CA THR A 8 -10.31 -29.10 -19.88
C THR A 8 -10.20 -27.80 -20.68
N ALA A 9 -11.34 -27.14 -20.88
CA ALA A 9 -11.35 -25.77 -21.38
C ALA A 9 -10.75 -24.86 -20.29
N THR A 10 -9.48 -24.53 -20.41
CA THR A 10 -8.88 -23.40 -19.72
C THR A 10 -9.60 -22.15 -20.21
N SER A 11 -10.45 -21.58 -19.37
CA SER A 11 -11.04 -20.26 -19.64
C SER A 11 -9.89 -19.28 -19.86
N ALA A 12 -9.73 -18.79 -21.09
CA ALA A 12 -8.77 -17.73 -21.37
C ALA A 12 -9.15 -16.52 -20.49
N ARG A 13 -8.25 -16.10 -19.59
CA ARG A 13 -8.42 -14.86 -18.82
C ARG A 13 -8.66 -13.73 -19.81
N ARG A 14 -9.73 -12.95 -19.60
CA ARG A 14 -9.96 -11.72 -20.35
C ARG A 14 -8.85 -10.73 -19.97
N GLU A 15 -8.07 -10.27 -20.93
CA GLU A 15 -7.04 -9.26 -20.69
C GLU A 15 -7.74 -7.89 -20.60
N PHE A 16 -7.85 -7.36 -19.40
CA PHE A 16 -8.35 -5.99 -19.19
C PHE A 16 -7.21 -5.00 -19.31
N ALA A 17 -7.43 -3.95 -20.09
CA ALA A 17 -6.45 -2.88 -20.23
C ALA A 17 -6.26 -2.13 -18.91
N VAL A 18 -5.02 -1.86 -18.56
CA VAL A 18 -4.69 -0.92 -17.51
C VAL A 18 -4.69 0.48 -18.09
N HIS A 19 -5.54 1.35 -17.57
CA HIS A 19 -5.63 2.75 -17.98
C HIS A 19 -4.82 3.62 -17.01
N TYR A 20 -4.03 4.51 -17.57
CA TYR A 20 -3.23 5.51 -16.86
C TYR A 20 -3.95 6.85 -16.97
N ARG A 21 -4.46 7.35 -15.87
CA ARG A 21 -5.36 8.49 -15.84
C ARG A 21 -4.88 9.56 -14.85
N THR A 22 -5.38 10.77 -15.02
CA THR A 22 -5.17 11.87 -14.09
C THR A 22 -6.53 12.47 -13.71
N ALA A 23 -6.73 12.68 -12.41
CA ALA A 23 -7.88 13.40 -11.87
C ALA A 23 -7.43 14.70 -11.22
N ARG A 24 -8.26 15.76 -11.36
CA ARG A 24 -8.02 17.03 -10.68
C ARG A 24 -8.69 16.99 -9.30
N ILE A 25 -7.87 17.00 -8.24
CA ILE A 25 -8.30 16.94 -6.84
C ILE A 25 -7.60 18.05 -6.06
N ASN A 26 -8.36 18.96 -5.43
CA ASN A 26 -7.81 20.09 -4.65
C ASN A 26 -6.71 20.88 -5.38
N ASP A 27 -6.93 21.18 -6.64
CA ASP A 27 -5.95 21.84 -7.51
C ASP A 27 -4.64 21.09 -7.77
N LEU A 28 -4.61 19.79 -7.48
CA LEU A 28 -3.53 18.87 -7.81
C LEU A 28 -3.97 17.91 -8.91
N ASP A 29 -3.02 17.56 -9.79
CA ASP A 29 -3.17 16.47 -10.74
C ASP A 29 -2.76 15.19 -10.05
N ILE A 30 -3.73 14.31 -9.80
CA ILE A 30 -3.53 13.01 -9.16
C ILE A 30 -3.57 11.93 -10.21
N PHE A 31 -2.41 11.35 -10.45
CA PHE A 31 -2.28 10.20 -11.34
C PHE A 31 -2.82 8.94 -10.66
N TYR A 32 -3.45 8.07 -11.43
CA TYR A 32 -3.90 6.76 -10.95
C TYR A 32 -3.96 5.73 -12.08
N ARG A 33 -3.79 4.47 -11.70
CA ARG A 33 -4.07 3.32 -12.57
C ARG A 33 -5.50 2.87 -12.31
N ASP A 34 -6.26 2.59 -13.39
CA ASP A 34 -7.64 2.11 -13.35
C ASP A 34 -7.76 0.90 -14.27
N ALA A 35 -8.20 -0.24 -13.74
CA ALA A 35 -8.34 -1.47 -14.49
C ALA A 35 -9.53 -2.29 -14.01
N GLY A 36 -10.02 -3.19 -14.88
CA GLY A 36 -11.15 -4.06 -14.60
C GLY A 36 -12.50 -3.41 -14.88
N PRO A 37 -13.59 -4.19 -14.75
CA PRO A 37 -14.95 -3.71 -15.04
C PRO A 37 -15.37 -2.63 -14.04
N GLN A 38 -16.02 -1.57 -14.54
CA GLN A 38 -16.44 -0.42 -13.73
C GLN A 38 -17.50 -0.77 -12.67
N ASP A 39 -18.27 -1.84 -12.90
CA ASP A 39 -19.32 -2.36 -12.04
C ASP A 39 -18.84 -3.48 -11.10
N ALA A 40 -17.58 -3.90 -11.21
CA ALA A 40 -17.00 -4.90 -10.32
C ALA A 40 -16.70 -4.31 -8.93
N PRO A 41 -16.60 -5.15 -7.89
CA PRO A 41 -16.15 -4.73 -6.58
C PRO A 41 -14.80 -4.03 -6.65
N ALA A 42 -14.70 -2.84 -6.06
CA ALA A 42 -13.50 -2.04 -6.13
C ALA A 42 -12.46 -2.42 -5.07
N ILE A 43 -11.18 -2.37 -5.45
CA ILE A 43 -10.04 -2.43 -4.55
C ILE A 43 -9.22 -1.15 -4.73
N LEU A 44 -9.07 -0.36 -3.66
CA LEU A 44 -8.10 0.73 -3.61
C LEU A 44 -6.74 0.15 -3.27
N LEU A 45 -5.74 0.39 -4.11
CA LEU A 45 -4.37 -0.09 -3.96
C LEU A 45 -3.49 1.08 -3.48
N LEU A 46 -3.18 1.10 -2.19
CA LEU A 46 -2.53 2.21 -1.50
C LEU A 46 -1.06 1.88 -1.24
N HIS A 47 -0.18 2.55 -1.98
CA HIS A 47 1.26 2.32 -1.95
C HIS A 47 1.95 2.98 -0.73
N GLY A 48 3.22 2.65 -0.55
CA GLY A 48 4.08 3.21 0.48
C GLY A 48 5.28 3.96 -0.04
N PHE A 49 6.24 4.22 0.86
CA PHE A 49 7.54 4.80 0.56
C PHE A 49 8.52 3.70 0.11
N PRO A 50 9.45 3.97 -0.83
CA PRO A 50 9.58 5.19 -1.63
C PRO A 50 8.86 5.12 -2.98
N THR A 51 7.99 4.14 -3.16
CA THR A 51 7.39 3.74 -4.43
C THR A 51 6.17 4.58 -4.83
N SER A 52 5.39 4.07 -5.76
CA SER A 52 4.17 4.67 -6.31
C SER A 52 3.18 3.55 -6.67
N SER A 53 2.11 3.87 -7.36
CA SER A 53 1.22 2.86 -7.94
C SER A 53 1.94 1.84 -8.85
N ASN A 54 3.20 2.11 -9.21
CA ASN A 54 4.02 1.19 -9.99
C ASN A 54 4.29 -0.13 -9.27
N MET A 55 4.29 -0.16 -7.93
CA MET A 55 4.43 -1.42 -7.19
C MET A 55 3.34 -2.44 -7.51
N PHE A 56 2.16 -1.96 -7.95
CA PHE A 56 1.01 -2.80 -8.30
C PHE A 56 0.97 -3.21 -9.78
N ARG A 57 1.98 -2.86 -10.59
CA ARG A 57 2.01 -3.10 -12.04
C ARG A 57 1.76 -4.56 -12.44
N ASN A 58 2.28 -5.51 -11.65
CA ASN A 58 2.13 -6.93 -11.88
C ASN A 58 0.91 -7.54 -11.16
N LEU A 59 0.39 -6.91 -10.11
CA LEU A 59 -0.79 -7.35 -9.38
C LEU A 59 -2.08 -6.98 -10.14
N ILE A 60 -2.15 -5.76 -10.66
CA ILE A 60 -3.35 -5.25 -11.34
C ILE A 60 -3.83 -6.17 -12.46
N PRO A 61 -3.00 -6.61 -13.44
CA PRO A 61 -3.46 -7.50 -14.51
C PRO A 61 -3.97 -8.85 -14.01
N ARG A 62 -3.51 -9.30 -12.84
CA ARG A 62 -3.91 -10.60 -12.26
C ARG A 62 -5.30 -10.58 -11.64
N LEU A 63 -5.75 -9.41 -11.16
CA LEU A 63 -7.02 -9.23 -10.45
C LEU A 63 -8.10 -8.54 -11.30
N ALA A 64 -7.72 -7.95 -12.45
CA ALA A 64 -8.60 -7.10 -13.26
C ALA A 64 -9.79 -7.85 -13.89
N ASP A 65 -9.77 -9.18 -13.97
CA ASP A 65 -10.92 -9.98 -14.43
C ASP A 65 -12.11 -9.90 -13.46
N SER A 66 -11.81 -9.83 -12.15
CA SER A 66 -12.80 -9.99 -11.08
C SER A 66 -13.10 -8.68 -10.35
N PHE A 67 -12.16 -7.73 -10.34
CA PHE A 67 -12.21 -6.52 -9.53
C PHE A 67 -11.93 -5.26 -10.34
N ARG A 68 -12.51 -4.13 -9.92
CA ARG A 68 -12.08 -2.82 -10.34
C ARG A 68 -10.92 -2.37 -9.45
N LEU A 69 -9.78 -2.08 -10.04
CA LEU A 69 -8.53 -1.78 -9.35
C LEU A 69 -8.18 -0.31 -9.57
N ILE A 70 -8.03 0.43 -8.49
CA ILE A 70 -7.69 1.85 -8.50
C ILE A 70 -6.45 2.06 -7.65
N ALA A 71 -5.36 2.46 -8.27
CA ALA A 71 -4.07 2.67 -7.63
C ALA A 71 -3.61 4.12 -7.85
N PRO A 72 -3.88 5.05 -6.92
CA PRO A 72 -3.39 6.42 -7.01
C PRO A 72 -1.91 6.53 -6.68
N ASP A 73 -1.24 7.55 -7.25
CA ASP A 73 0.02 8.09 -6.73
C ASP A 73 -0.31 9.25 -5.78
N TYR A 74 0.27 9.26 -4.59
CA TYR A 74 0.11 10.41 -3.69
C TYR A 74 0.84 11.64 -4.20
N PRO A 75 0.45 12.88 -3.81
CA PRO A 75 1.24 14.07 -4.09
C PRO A 75 2.70 13.87 -3.65
N GLY A 76 3.65 14.25 -4.51
CA GLY A 76 5.08 14.03 -4.27
C GLY A 76 5.62 12.67 -4.71
N PHE A 77 4.74 11.73 -5.10
CA PHE A 77 5.11 10.40 -5.60
C PHE A 77 4.68 10.18 -7.05
N GLY A 78 5.35 9.25 -7.72
CA GLY A 78 5.04 8.80 -9.06
C GLY A 78 4.83 9.93 -10.06
N GLN A 79 3.68 9.93 -10.73
CA GLN A 79 3.30 10.91 -11.76
C GLN A 79 2.35 12.00 -11.24
N SER A 80 2.02 12.00 -9.95
CA SER A 80 1.17 13.02 -9.34
C SER A 80 1.90 14.35 -9.14
N SER A 81 1.13 15.43 -8.96
CA SER A 81 1.63 16.76 -8.63
C SER A 81 2.56 16.74 -7.43
N MET A 82 3.57 17.60 -7.48
CA MET A 82 4.54 17.79 -6.40
C MET A 82 4.69 19.27 -6.10
N PRO A 83 3.71 19.90 -5.39
CA PRO A 83 3.83 21.29 -4.98
C PRO A 83 4.97 21.51 -3.98
N ASP A 84 5.44 22.75 -3.88
CA ASP A 84 6.49 23.13 -2.92
C ASP A 84 6.02 22.80 -1.49
N HIS A 85 6.84 22.07 -0.73
CA HIS A 85 6.56 21.66 0.64
C HIS A 85 6.38 22.83 1.62
N LYS A 86 6.82 24.04 1.24
CA LYS A 86 6.60 25.27 2.01
C LYS A 86 5.19 25.81 1.89
N THR A 87 4.48 25.43 0.85
CA THR A 87 3.11 25.91 0.55
C THR A 87 2.06 24.82 0.60
N TYR A 88 2.47 23.55 0.58
CA TYR A 88 1.60 22.39 0.67
C TYR A 88 2.05 21.48 1.82
N ALA A 89 1.12 21.13 2.70
CA ALA A 89 1.40 20.24 3.81
C ALA A 89 1.36 18.78 3.37
N TYR A 90 2.51 18.13 3.30
CA TYR A 90 2.63 16.70 3.05
C TYR A 90 2.36 15.93 4.33
N THR A 91 1.12 15.45 4.48
CA THR A 91 0.64 14.73 5.66
C THR A 91 -0.20 13.52 5.28
N PHE A 92 -0.25 12.49 6.13
CA PHE A 92 -1.11 11.33 5.94
C PHE A 92 -2.60 11.70 5.94
N GLU A 93 -2.97 12.76 6.67
CA GLU A 93 -4.33 13.29 6.67
C GLU A 93 -4.71 13.86 5.29
N ASN A 94 -3.83 14.66 4.68
CA ASN A 94 -4.06 15.18 3.33
C ASN A 94 -4.05 14.08 2.28
N TYR A 95 -3.23 13.04 2.42
CA TYR A 95 -3.25 11.90 1.51
C TYR A 95 -4.57 11.14 1.60
N ALA A 96 -5.09 10.93 2.81
CA ALA A 96 -6.41 10.33 2.99
C ALA A 96 -7.53 11.20 2.38
N ASP A 97 -7.45 12.52 2.52
CA ASP A 97 -8.40 13.46 1.87
C ASP A 97 -8.37 13.36 0.33
N ILE A 98 -7.18 13.30 -0.26
CA ILE A 98 -7.00 13.13 -1.70
C ILE A 98 -7.61 11.81 -2.19
N VAL A 99 -7.33 10.71 -1.50
CA VAL A 99 -7.83 9.38 -1.89
C VAL A 99 -9.35 9.31 -1.72
N ASP A 100 -9.91 9.88 -0.65
CA ASP A 100 -11.36 9.93 -0.43
C ASP A 100 -12.08 10.70 -1.55
N LYS A 101 -11.55 11.86 -1.91
CA LYS A 101 -12.10 12.69 -3.01
C LYS A 101 -11.96 12.00 -4.36
N LEU A 102 -10.83 11.32 -4.61
CA LEU A 102 -10.64 10.55 -5.83
C LEU A 102 -11.67 9.42 -5.92
N ALA A 103 -11.85 8.64 -4.85
CA ALA A 103 -12.84 7.57 -4.80
C ALA A 103 -14.26 8.11 -5.06
N GLY A 104 -14.61 9.23 -4.43
CA GLY A 104 -15.88 9.92 -4.65
C GLY A 104 -16.09 10.38 -6.10
N GLN A 105 -15.07 11.00 -6.73
CA GLN A 105 -15.11 11.43 -8.13
C GLN A 105 -15.26 10.26 -9.10
N LEU A 106 -14.68 9.10 -8.77
CA LEU A 106 -14.79 7.87 -9.56
C LEU A 106 -16.07 7.06 -9.27
N GLY A 107 -16.96 7.56 -8.40
CA GLY A 107 -18.21 6.89 -8.03
C GLY A 107 -18.00 5.63 -7.17
N VAL A 108 -16.85 5.49 -6.53
CA VAL A 108 -16.49 4.33 -5.71
C VAL A 108 -16.92 4.57 -4.28
N THR A 109 -18.09 4.07 -3.92
CA THR A 109 -18.72 4.30 -2.60
C THR A 109 -18.46 3.16 -1.60
N LYS A 110 -18.05 1.98 -2.07
CA LYS A 110 -17.64 0.83 -1.25
C LYS A 110 -16.43 0.18 -1.89
N TYR A 111 -15.47 -0.21 -1.08
CA TYR A 111 -14.19 -0.75 -1.56
C TYR A 111 -13.54 -1.67 -0.54
N SER A 112 -12.75 -2.61 -1.03
CA SER A 112 -11.68 -3.23 -0.25
C SER A 112 -10.43 -2.35 -0.37
N MET A 113 -9.53 -2.41 0.60
CA MET A 113 -8.28 -1.67 0.57
C MET A 113 -7.09 -2.61 0.64
N TYR A 114 -6.18 -2.49 -0.30
CA TYR A 114 -4.83 -3.00 -0.17
C TYR A 114 -3.97 -1.89 0.41
N VAL A 115 -3.39 -2.12 1.57
CA VAL A 115 -2.58 -1.13 2.29
C VAL A 115 -1.17 -1.68 2.50
N MET A 116 -0.16 -0.89 2.14
CA MET A 116 1.25 -1.22 2.32
C MET A 116 2.01 0.01 2.81
N ASP A 117 2.81 -0.12 3.85
CA ASP A 117 3.66 0.95 4.39
C ASP A 117 2.85 2.24 4.66
N TYR A 118 3.11 3.38 3.99
CA TYR A 118 2.31 4.61 4.07
C TYR A 118 0.85 4.42 3.66
N GLY A 119 0.55 3.43 2.85
CA GLY A 119 -0.82 3.08 2.49
C GLY A 119 -1.66 2.65 3.70
N ALA A 120 -1.04 2.09 4.75
CA ALA A 120 -1.75 1.70 5.96
C ALA A 120 -2.32 2.91 6.73
N PRO A 121 -1.54 3.90 7.16
CA PRO A 121 -2.09 5.09 7.82
C PRO A 121 -3.04 5.89 6.93
N VAL A 122 -2.88 5.89 5.60
CA VAL A 122 -3.84 6.52 4.67
C VAL A 122 -5.15 5.73 4.66
N GLY A 123 -5.10 4.42 4.42
CA GLY A 123 -6.29 3.57 4.36
C GLY A 123 -7.05 3.50 5.69
N TYR A 124 -6.34 3.45 6.81
CA TYR A 124 -7.00 3.42 8.13
C TYR A 124 -7.67 4.75 8.48
N ARG A 125 -7.14 5.90 8.02
CA ARG A 125 -7.86 7.18 8.13
C ARG A 125 -9.15 7.17 7.31
N LEU A 126 -9.14 6.61 6.10
CA LEU A 126 -10.35 6.40 5.30
C LEU A 126 -11.37 5.53 6.05
N ALA A 127 -10.90 4.46 6.69
CA ALA A 127 -11.74 3.56 7.47
C ALA A 127 -12.34 4.23 8.71
N LEU A 128 -11.63 5.15 9.35
CA LEU A 128 -12.18 5.95 10.45
C LEU A 128 -13.24 6.93 9.98
N ARG A 129 -13.05 7.56 8.82
CA ARG A 129 -13.99 8.53 8.26
C ARG A 129 -15.26 7.87 7.73
N HIS A 130 -15.10 6.73 7.06
CA HIS A 130 -16.15 6.03 6.32
C HIS A 130 -16.13 4.52 6.57
N PRO A 131 -16.36 4.07 7.82
CA PRO A 131 -16.29 2.66 8.17
C PRO A 131 -17.27 1.79 7.36
N GLU A 132 -18.38 2.35 6.94
CA GLU A 132 -19.43 1.70 6.14
C GLU A 132 -19.01 1.44 4.69
N ARG A 133 -17.95 2.07 4.20
CA ARG A 133 -17.43 1.89 2.84
C ARG A 133 -16.43 0.74 2.74
N VAL A 134 -15.82 0.33 3.85
CA VAL A 134 -14.76 -0.69 3.88
C VAL A 134 -15.39 -2.08 3.84
N ARG A 135 -15.10 -2.84 2.78
CA ARG A 135 -15.59 -4.21 2.61
C ARG A 135 -14.61 -5.26 3.15
N ALA A 136 -13.33 -5.05 2.91
CA ALA A 136 -12.25 -5.90 3.41
C ALA A 136 -10.93 -5.12 3.47
N LEU A 137 -9.96 -5.66 4.20
CA LEU A 137 -8.59 -5.18 4.23
C LEU A 137 -7.65 -6.27 3.69
N ILE A 138 -6.70 -5.85 2.86
CA ILE A 138 -5.53 -6.62 2.47
C ILE A 138 -4.32 -5.82 2.98
N VAL A 139 -3.56 -6.40 3.90
CA VAL A 139 -2.49 -5.70 4.61
C VAL A 139 -1.15 -6.35 4.26
N GLN A 140 -0.30 -5.61 3.55
CA GLN A 140 1.09 -5.97 3.31
C GLN A 140 2.00 -5.04 4.11
N ASN A 141 2.71 -5.57 5.09
CA ASN A 141 3.71 -4.80 5.87
C ASN A 141 3.19 -3.40 6.26
N GLY A 142 1.93 -3.36 6.70
CA GLY A 142 1.16 -2.16 7.05
C GLY A 142 0.87 -2.11 8.54
N ASN A 143 1.39 -1.10 9.24
CA ASN A 143 1.41 -1.07 10.69
C ASN A 143 0.21 -0.33 11.31
N ALA A 144 -0.33 -0.88 12.41
CA ALA A 144 -1.38 -0.27 13.24
C ALA A 144 -1.17 -0.53 14.74
N TYR A 145 0.05 -0.94 15.11
CA TYR A 145 0.41 -1.36 16.47
C TYR A 145 1.83 -0.93 16.81
N ASP A 146 2.08 -0.59 18.07
CA ASP A 146 3.40 -0.13 18.54
C ASP A 146 4.48 -1.21 18.34
N GLU A 147 4.09 -2.48 18.44
CA GLU A 147 4.98 -3.63 18.27
C GLU A 147 5.67 -3.71 16.90
N GLY A 148 5.11 -3.07 15.88
CA GLY A 148 5.70 -3.02 14.54
C GLY A 148 6.74 -1.91 14.33
N LEU A 149 7.02 -1.09 15.34
CA LEU A 149 7.98 0.01 15.25
C LEU A 149 9.23 -0.30 16.07
N LEU A 150 10.09 -1.20 15.56
CA LEU A 150 11.30 -1.61 16.23
C LEU A 150 12.51 -0.71 15.91
N GLU A 151 13.72 -1.25 15.93
CA GLU A 151 14.99 -0.50 15.87
C GLU A 151 15.21 0.32 14.59
N PHE A 152 14.66 -0.12 13.45
CA PHE A 152 14.69 0.70 12.21
C PHE A 152 14.12 2.10 12.45
N TRP A 153 13.13 2.22 13.32
CA TRP A 153 12.43 3.46 13.61
C TRP A 153 13.15 4.37 14.61
N ASP A 154 14.21 3.93 15.26
CA ASP A 154 14.88 4.71 16.31
C ASP A 154 15.38 6.09 15.85
N PRO A 155 16.06 6.25 14.68
CA PRO A 155 16.44 7.57 14.20
C PRO A 155 15.23 8.44 13.83
N ILE A 156 14.15 7.82 13.32
CA ILE A 156 12.90 8.53 12.99
C ILE A 156 12.20 8.97 14.28
N LYS A 157 12.08 8.10 15.29
CA LYS A 157 11.55 8.44 16.63
C LYS A 157 12.36 9.54 17.31
N LYS A 158 13.69 9.56 17.13
CA LYS A 158 14.54 10.64 17.61
C LYS A 158 14.15 11.97 16.99
N TYR A 159 13.92 11.99 15.66
CA TYR A 159 13.46 13.18 14.95
C TYR A 159 12.05 13.60 15.38
N TRP A 160 11.14 12.68 15.67
CA TRP A 160 9.80 13.01 16.21
C TRP A 160 9.87 13.69 17.56
N LYS A 161 10.78 13.24 18.43
CA LYS A 161 10.96 13.78 19.78
C LYS A 161 11.61 15.17 19.77
N ASP A 162 12.56 15.39 18.86
CA ASP A 162 13.34 16.60 18.76
C ASP A 162 13.62 16.92 17.28
N ALA A 163 12.80 17.82 16.72
CA ALA A 163 12.79 18.18 15.30
C ALA A 163 13.89 19.18 14.94
N THR A 164 15.12 18.95 15.40
CA THR A 164 16.26 19.79 15.05
C THR A 164 16.70 19.56 13.59
N PRO A 165 17.39 20.57 12.98
CA PRO A 165 18.00 20.40 11.66
C PRO A 165 18.94 19.20 11.58
N GLU A 166 19.70 18.91 12.66
CA GLU A 166 20.62 17.79 12.76
C GLU A 166 19.88 16.43 12.71
N ASN A 167 18.79 16.29 13.48
CA ASN A 167 17.99 15.07 13.47
C ASN A 167 17.28 14.88 12.13
N ARG A 168 16.78 15.97 11.49
CA ARG A 168 16.23 15.94 10.14
C ARG A 168 17.29 15.47 9.13
N ALA A 169 18.48 16.08 9.16
CA ALA A 169 19.59 15.73 8.26
C ALA A 169 20.07 14.28 8.48
N GLY A 170 19.98 13.79 9.71
CA GLY A 170 20.29 12.41 10.08
C GLY A 170 19.42 11.35 9.37
N LEU A 171 18.29 11.76 8.77
CA LEU A 171 17.40 10.86 8.01
C LEU A 171 17.63 10.92 6.49
N HIS A 172 18.52 11.79 5.99
CA HIS A 172 18.74 11.95 4.55
C HIS A 172 19.18 10.64 3.88
N PHE A 173 19.86 9.75 4.61
CA PHE A 173 20.28 8.46 4.07
C PHE A 173 19.09 7.60 3.57
N LEU A 174 17.89 7.79 4.13
CA LEU A 174 16.69 7.02 3.74
C LEU A 174 16.25 7.28 2.30
N VAL A 175 16.60 8.43 1.73
CA VAL A 175 16.28 8.81 0.35
C VAL A 175 17.46 8.66 -0.62
N GLU A 176 18.58 8.09 -0.16
CA GLU A 176 19.75 7.85 -1.00
C GLU A 176 19.61 6.55 -1.80
N PRO A 177 20.20 6.44 -3.01
CA PRO A 177 20.03 5.28 -3.89
C PRO A 177 20.36 3.93 -3.22
N LYS A 178 21.35 3.92 -2.30
CA LYS A 178 21.72 2.71 -1.55
C LYS A 178 20.58 2.24 -0.66
N SER A 179 19.90 3.16 0.01
CA SER A 179 18.78 2.82 0.90
C SER A 179 17.53 2.44 0.13
N THR A 180 17.24 3.10 -1.00
CA THR A 180 16.15 2.72 -1.90
C THR A 180 16.33 1.27 -2.37
N ARG A 181 17.50 0.93 -2.88
CA ARG A 181 17.83 -0.43 -3.31
C ARG A 181 17.76 -1.43 -2.15
N TRP A 182 18.31 -1.08 -0.99
CA TRP A 182 18.31 -1.92 0.20
C TRP A 182 16.90 -2.33 0.64
N GLN A 183 15.92 -1.43 0.54
CA GLN A 183 14.52 -1.73 0.89
C GLN A 183 13.93 -2.85 0.03
N TYR A 184 14.37 -2.99 -1.21
CA TYR A 184 13.97 -4.09 -2.10
C TYR A 184 14.72 -5.39 -1.83
N GLU A 185 16.03 -5.30 -1.53
CA GLU A 185 16.90 -6.46 -1.39
C GLU A 185 16.86 -7.08 0.01
N ASN A 186 16.62 -6.26 1.04
CA ASN A 186 16.64 -6.74 2.42
C ASN A 186 15.54 -7.76 2.68
N GLY A 187 15.93 -8.92 3.23
CA GLY A 187 15.01 -10.01 3.54
C GLY A 187 14.63 -10.91 2.36
N VAL A 188 15.17 -10.66 1.16
CA VAL A 188 14.96 -11.49 -0.03
C VAL A 188 16.12 -12.48 -0.18
N SER A 189 15.80 -13.77 -0.26
CA SER A 189 16.80 -14.84 -0.36
C SER A 189 17.40 -14.98 -1.77
N ASP A 190 16.59 -14.77 -2.81
CA ASP A 190 17.00 -14.83 -4.22
C ASP A 190 16.83 -13.46 -4.89
N LEU A 191 17.89 -12.68 -4.92
CA LEU A 191 17.90 -11.33 -5.52
C LEU A 191 17.69 -11.34 -7.04
N THR A 192 17.81 -12.48 -7.70
CA THR A 192 17.57 -12.58 -9.16
C THR A 192 16.09 -12.45 -9.53
N LEU A 193 15.19 -12.57 -8.56
CA LEU A 193 13.76 -12.34 -8.75
C LEU A 193 13.36 -10.86 -8.77
N LEU A 194 14.27 -9.98 -8.35
CA LEU A 194 13.98 -8.55 -8.24
C LEU A 194 14.30 -7.83 -9.56
N ASP A 195 13.31 -7.12 -10.09
CA ASP A 195 13.51 -6.24 -11.24
C ASP A 195 14.23 -4.96 -10.82
N PRO A 196 15.48 -4.71 -11.26
CA PRO A 196 16.25 -3.54 -10.86
C PRO A 196 15.63 -2.20 -11.35
N THR A 197 14.71 -2.24 -12.31
CA THR A 197 14.03 -1.03 -12.79
C THR A 197 13.08 -0.45 -11.73
N THR A 198 12.64 -1.25 -10.75
CA THR A 198 11.73 -0.79 -9.69
C THR A 198 12.36 0.29 -8.82
N TRP A 199 13.48 -0.05 -8.15
CA TRP A 199 14.16 0.95 -7.30
C TRP A 199 14.82 2.06 -8.10
N ALA A 200 15.20 1.81 -9.37
CA ALA A 200 15.71 2.85 -10.23
C ALA A 200 14.63 3.90 -10.54
N LEU A 201 13.39 3.47 -10.81
CA LEU A 201 12.26 4.36 -11.04
C LEU A 201 11.88 5.13 -9.78
N ASP A 202 11.86 4.47 -8.63
CA ASP A 202 11.57 5.12 -7.35
C ASP A 202 12.63 6.18 -7.00
N GLN A 203 13.91 5.87 -7.25
CA GLN A 203 14.99 6.82 -7.04
C GLN A 203 14.86 8.06 -7.94
N ILE A 204 14.47 7.90 -9.20
CA ILE A 204 14.15 9.03 -10.09
C ILE A 204 13.08 9.92 -9.46
N GLY A 205 12.08 9.33 -8.83
CA GLY A 205 11.05 10.06 -8.09
C GLY A 205 11.62 10.84 -6.90
N LEU A 206 12.47 10.20 -6.10
CA LEU A 206 13.12 10.81 -4.93
C LEU A 206 14.12 11.92 -5.30
N ASP A 207 14.79 11.79 -6.44
CA ASP A 207 15.81 12.75 -6.92
C ASP A 207 15.18 14.01 -7.55
N ARG A 208 13.84 14.07 -7.69
CA ARG A 208 13.18 15.30 -8.15
C ARG A 208 13.52 16.47 -7.21
N PRO A 209 13.84 17.65 -7.75
CA PRO A 209 14.16 18.83 -6.93
C PRO A 209 13.07 19.12 -5.88
N GLY A 210 13.45 19.18 -4.61
CA GLY A 210 12.54 19.42 -3.48
C GLY A 210 11.94 18.15 -2.86
N ASN A 211 12.02 16.97 -3.50
CA ASN A 211 11.39 15.77 -2.97
C ASN A 211 12.05 15.29 -1.66
N ARG A 212 13.36 15.46 -1.50
CA ARG A 212 14.03 15.14 -0.23
C ARG A 212 13.35 15.82 0.97
N ASP A 213 13.02 17.10 0.85
CA ASP A 213 12.34 17.83 1.92
C ASP A 213 10.93 17.32 2.17
N ILE A 214 10.21 16.97 1.11
CA ILE A 214 8.89 16.34 1.19
C ILE A 214 8.96 15.03 1.99
N GLN A 215 9.96 14.18 1.70
CA GLN A 215 10.10 12.91 2.43
C GLN A 215 10.45 13.13 3.90
N MET A 216 11.31 14.13 4.20
CA MET A 216 11.60 14.49 5.60
C MET A 216 10.36 14.99 6.34
N ASP A 217 9.48 15.75 5.67
CA ASP A 217 8.20 16.19 6.24
C ASP A 217 7.28 15.00 6.51
N LEU A 218 7.23 14.02 5.61
CA LEU A 218 6.43 12.78 5.79
C LEU A 218 6.98 11.90 6.90
N PHE A 219 8.31 11.72 7.01
CA PHE A 219 8.91 11.02 8.14
C PHE A 219 8.58 11.71 9.47
N TYR A 220 8.53 13.03 9.49
CA TYR A 220 8.10 13.76 10.68
C TYR A 220 6.59 13.63 10.93
N ASP A 221 5.76 13.71 9.89
CA ASP A 221 4.31 13.57 10.01
C ASP A 221 3.89 12.17 10.44
N TYR A 222 4.71 11.14 10.18
CA TYR A 222 4.41 9.76 10.60
C TYR A 222 4.13 9.65 12.11
N ARG A 223 4.72 10.53 12.94
CA ARG A 223 4.43 10.62 14.38
C ARG A 223 2.95 10.80 14.71
N THR A 224 2.16 11.33 13.76
CA THR A 224 0.71 11.53 13.93
C THR A 224 -0.08 10.22 13.79
N ASN A 225 0.54 9.17 13.25
CA ASN A 225 -0.10 7.87 13.08
C ASN A 225 -0.15 7.09 14.40
N VAL A 226 0.93 7.14 15.18
CA VAL A 226 1.05 6.36 16.42
C VAL A 226 -0.07 6.67 17.44
N PRO A 227 -0.41 7.93 17.71
CA PRO A 227 -1.56 8.26 18.58
C PRO A 227 -2.92 7.81 18.03
N LEU A 228 -3.02 7.51 16.73
CA LEU A 228 -4.26 7.01 16.11
C LEU A 228 -4.37 5.48 16.15
N TYR A 229 -3.33 4.75 16.51
CA TYR A 229 -3.38 3.28 16.59
C TYR A 229 -4.54 2.78 17.46
N PRO A 230 -4.83 3.33 18.64
CA PRO A 230 -5.99 2.92 19.44
C PRO A 230 -7.33 3.10 18.70
N GLU A 231 -7.47 4.15 17.87
CA GLU A 231 -8.69 4.38 17.08
C GLU A 231 -8.78 3.41 15.88
N PHE A 232 -7.64 3.09 15.22
CA PHE A 232 -7.60 2.04 14.19
C PHE A 232 -8.00 0.68 14.78
N GLN A 233 -7.44 0.31 15.92
CA GLN A 233 -7.76 -0.91 16.65
C GLN A 233 -9.24 -0.95 17.09
N LYS A 234 -9.80 0.18 17.52
CA LYS A 234 -11.22 0.32 17.84
C LYS A 234 -12.10 0.11 16.61
N PHE A 235 -11.71 0.65 15.43
CA PHE A 235 -12.37 0.37 14.17
C PHE A 235 -12.35 -1.13 13.87
N PHE A 236 -11.20 -1.80 14.00
CA PHE A 236 -11.08 -3.25 13.77
C PHE A 236 -12.02 -4.03 14.69
N ARG A 237 -12.03 -3.75 15.99
CA ARG A 237 -12.91 -4.40 16.96
C ARG A 237 -14.39 -4.17 16.68
N LYS A 238 -14.76 -2.95 16.32
CA LYS A 238 -16.16 -2.55 16.12
C LYS A 238 -16.73 -3.04 14.79
N ASN A 239 -15.98 -2.88 13.71
CA ASN A 239 -16.47 -3.09 12.35
C ASN A 239 -16.14 -4.49 11.81
N GLN A 240 -15.12 -5.16 12.37
CA GLN A 240 -14.73 -6.54 12.02
C GLN A 240 -14.61 -6.75 10.49
N PRO A 241 -13.91 -5.88 9.73
CA PRO A 241 -13.75 -6.11 8.31
C PRO A 241 -13.00 -7.43 8.09
N PRO A 242 -13.44 -8.31 7.17
CA PRO A 242 -12.63 -9.43 6.74
C PRO A 242 -11.23 -8.93 6.36
N THR A 243 -10.19 -9.54 6.90
CA THR A 243 -8.81 -9.06 6.74
C THR A 243 -7.88 -10.19 6.33
N LEU A 244 -7.17 -9.96 5.23
CA LEU A 244 -6.07 -10.79 4.74
C LEU A 244 -4.75 -10.07 5.02
N ILE A 245 -3.86 -10.72 5.75
CA ILE A 245 -2.48 -10.25 5.92
C ILE A 245 -1.56 -11.07 5.03
N VAL A 246 -0.80 -10.38 4.16
CA VAL A 246 0.27 -10.94 3.33
C VAL A 246 1.55 -10.18 3.69
N TRP A 247 2.39 -10.75 4.53
CA TRP A 247 3.48 -10.03 5.18
C TRP A 247 4.84 -10.65 4.87
N GLY A 248 5.77 -9.84 4.36
CA GLY A 248 7.16 -10.27 4.24
C GLY A 248 7.78 -10.45 5.63
N LYS A 249 8.00 -11.70 6.03
CA LYS A 249 8.44 -12.04 7.40
C LYS A 249 9.86 -11.57 7.74
N ASN A 250 10.66 -11.26 6.69
CA ASN A 250 12.04 -10.80 6.84
C ASN A 250 12.16 -9.28 6.70
N ASP A 251 11.05 -8.56 6.72
CA ASP A 251 11.05 -7.10 6.66
C ASP A 251 11.64 -6.50 7.94
N PHE A 252 12.69 -5.68 7.77
CA PHE A 252 13.34 -4.98 8.87
C PHE A 252 12.67 -3.63 9.17
N ILE A 253 11.89 -3.08 8.22
CA ILE A 253 11.18 -1.79 8.38
C ILE A 253 9.92 -1.99 9.22
N PHE A 254 9.08 -2.93 8.81
CA PHE A 254 7.89 -3.38 9.53
C PHE A 254 7.98 -4.89 9.76
N PRO A 255 8.62 -5.32 10.84
CA PRO A 255 8.81 -6.73 11.14
C PRO A 255 7.49 -7.43 11.49
N PRO A 256 7.46 -8.79 11.47
CA PRO A 256 6.23 -9.57 11.67
C PRO A 256 5.58 -9.37 13.05
N GLU A 257 6.29 -8.76 13.99
CA GLU A 257 5.75 -8.28 15.27
C GLU A 257 4.64 -7.24 15.07
N GLY A 258 4.62 -6.53 13.93
CA GLY A 258 3.53 -5.64 13.56
C GLY A 258 2.31 -6.36 12.98
N ALA A 259 2.47 -7.58 12.44
CA ALA A 259 1.38 -8.38 11.88
C ALA A 259 0.61 -9.14 12.98
N ALA A 260 1.31 -9.74 13.92
CA ALA A 260 0.71 -10.61 14.95
C ALA A 260 -0.43 -9.95 15.77
N PRO A 261 -0.31 -8.66 16.17
CA PRO A 261 -1.34 -8.01 17.00
C PRO A 261 -2.70 -7.85 16.35
N TYR A 262 -2.82 -7.87 15.01
CA TYR A 262 -4.12 -7.80 14.34
C TYR A 262 -5.09 -8.89 14.81
N SER A 263 -4.57 -10.06 15.20
CA SER A 263 -5.37 -11.18 15.73
C SER A 263 -6.06 -10.87 17.06
N ARG A 264 -5.63 -9.85 17.79
CA ARG A 264 -6.28 -9.41 19.03
C ARG A 264 -7.61 -8.71 18.78
N ASP A 265 -7.72 -8.05 17.61
CA ASP A 265 -8.81 -7.15 17.31
C ASP A 265 -9.73 -7.67 16.18
N LEU A 266 -9.26 -8.58 15.33
CA LEU A 266 -9.98 -9.11 14.17
C LEU A 266 -10.26 -10.61 14.34
N LYS A 267 -11.51 -11.02 14.10
CA LYS A 267 -11.95 -12.41 14.19
C LYS A 267 -11.89 -13.13 12.84
N ASN A 268 -12.26 -12.42 11.76
CA ASN A 268 -12.17 -12.94 10.39
C ASN A 268 -10.84 -12.47 9.78
N LEU A 269 -9.77 -13.11 10.23
CA LEU A 269 -8.39 -12.81 9.88
C LEU A 269 -7.71 -14.03 9.28
N GLU A 270 -7.07 -13.85 8.14
CA GLU A 270 -6.19 -14.83 7.51
C GLU A 270 -4.79 -14.22 7.38
N THR A 271 -3.75 -14.91 7.82
CA THR A 271 -2.39 -14.39 7.86
C THR A 271 -1.41 -15.33 7.16
N HIS A 272 -0.66 -14.77 6.21
CA HIS A 272 0.41 -15.43 5.46
C HIS A 272 1.70 -14.66 5.65
N LEU A 273 2.69 -15.30 6.31
CA LEU A 273 4.04 -14.79 6.46
C LEU A 273 4.90 -15.35 5.33
N LEU A 274 5.21 -14.49 4.35
CA LEU A 274 5.92 -14.84 3.13
C LEU A 274 7.43 -14.74 3.34
N ASP A 275 8.21 -15.64 2.73
CA ASP A 275 9.68 -15.66 2.87
C ASP A 275 10.36 -14.60 2.00
N THR A 276 10.09 -13.34 2.32
CA THR A 276 10.59 -12.17 1.61
C THR A 276 10.66 -10.96 2.53
N GLY A 277 11.21 -9.85 2.01
CA GLY A 277 11.29 -8.56 2.70
C GLY A 277 10.07 -7.67 2.48
N HIS A 278 10.32 -6.37 2.53
CA HIS A 278 9.32 -5.30 2.53
C HIS A 278 8.44 -5.26 1.27
N PHE A 279 9.03 -5.44 0.09
CA PHE A 279 8.31 -5.41 -1.20
C PHE A 279 7.87 -6.81 -1.64
N ALA A 280 7.01 -7.47 -0.84
CA ALA A 280 6.57 -8.84 -1.09
C ALA A 280 5.96 -9.07 -2.48
N LEU A 281 5.35 -8.06 -3.10
CA LEU A 281 4.80 -8.15 -4.46
C LEU A 281 5.86 -8.42 -5.54
N GLU A 282 7.12 -8.07 -5.31
CA GLU A 282 8.18 -8.29 -6.30
C GLU A 282 8.54 -9.78 -6.44
N THR A 283 8.44 -10.53 -5.35
CA THR A 283 8.84 -11.94 -5.32
C THR A 283 7.67 -12.92 -5.21
N HIS A 284 6.55 -12.51 -4.58
CA HIS A 284 5.38 -13.34 -4.30
C HIS A 284 4.08 -12.80 -4.92
N GLY A 285 4.18 -11.95 -5.95
CA GLY A 285 3.01 -11.27 -6.53
C GLY A 285 1.93 -12.22 -7.06
N GLU A 286 2.28 -13.38 -7.60
CA GLU A 286 1.33 -14.40 -8.07
C GLU A 286 0.60 -15.08 -6.90
N GLU A 287 1.34 -15.47 -5.88
CA GLU A 287 0.78 -16.06 -4.66
C GLU A 287 -0.16 -15.07 -3.97
N ILE A 288 0.27 -13.82 -3.79
CA ILE A 288 -0.55 -12.75 -3.18
C ILE A 288 -1.84 -12.53 -3.99
N ALA A 289 -1.78 -12.50 -5.33
CA ALA A 289 -2.97 -12.37 -6.16
C ALA A 289 -3.96 -13.51 -5.94
N SER A 290 -3.46 -14.76 -5.91
CA SER A 290 -4.28 -15.96 -5.65
C SER A 290 -4.91 -15.94 -4.26
N LEU A 291 -4.16 -15.51 -3.24
CA LEU A 291 -4.66 -15.36 -1.87
C LEU A 291 -5.77 -14.30 -1.81
N ILE A 292 -5.60 -13.15 -2.48
CA ILE A 292 -6.62 -12.09 -2.54
C ILE A 292 -7.89 -12.60 -3.20
N GLU A 293 -7.81 -13.23 -4.38
CA GLU A 293 -8.98 -13.78 -5.07
C GLU A 293 -9.72 -14.78 -4.19
N THR A 294 -9.00 -15.73 -3.63
CA THR A 294 -9.57 -16.79 -2.76
C THR A 294 -10.24 -16.18 -1.53
N PHE A 295 -9.56 -15.26 -0.88
CA PHE A 295 -10.04 -14.61 0.35
C PHE A 295 -11.30 -13.76 0.10
N LEU A 296 -11.29 -12.93 -0.94
CA LEU A 296 -12.41 -12.06 -1.26
C LEU A 296 -13.63 -12.87 -1.73
N ASN A 297 -13.42 -13.95 -2.49
CA ASN A 297 -14.49 -14.88 -2.90
C ASN A 297 -15.13 -15.59 -1.70
N LYS A 298 -14.31 -16.11 -0.78
CA LYS A 298 -14.76 -16.76 0.47
C LYS A 298 -15.60 -15.82 1.35
N ASN A 299 -15.33 -14.53 1.30
CA ASN A 299 -16.04 -13.51 2.07
C ASN A 299 -17.18 -12.84 1.28
N GLU A 300 -17.59 -13.42 0.14
CA GLU A 300 -18.68 -12.91 -0.72
C GLU A 300 -18.45 -11.46 -1.22
N ILE A 301 -17.19 -11.07 -1.36
CA ILE A 301 -16.80 -9.77 -1.91
C ILE A 301 -16.52 -9.94 -3.40
N THR A 302 -17.54 -10.36 -4.11
CA THR A 302 -17.54 -10.59 -5.56
C THR A 302 -18.68 -9.84 -6.22
N ARG A 303 -18.84 -10.01 -7.55
CA ARG A 303 -19.97 -9.43 -8.30
C ARG A 303 -21.32 -9.93 -7.80
#